data_8fcc0a785072b0d854bb5120713bd4c5
#
_entry.id   8fcc0a785072b0d854bb5120713bd4c5
#
_cell.length_a   1.000
_cell.length_b   1.000
_cell.length_c   1.000
_cell.angle_alpha   90.00
_cell.angle_beta   90.00
_cell.angle_gamma   90.00
#
_symmetry.space_group_name_H-M   'P 1'
#
loop_
_entity.id
_entity.type
_entity.pdbx_description
1 polymer ?
#
loop_
_entity_poly.entity_id
_entity_poly.type
_entity_poly.pdbx_seq_one_letter_code
_entity_poly.pdbx_strand_id
1 'polypeptide(L)'
;MKTMSFSKIWNKTKTFFSKPANIILLFFTILLTATVIYPLISLVLDSFTVQSISEAREINEIWGTAVKKGDFTFAQWPNLLFNANSEYSLYFFWQPLYKSVLMALLACVIAVLGGGVLAWLITRSNLPMKKYISAVFIFPYIMPSWSIAMFWENFFKNTNIAASNGTGILQALTGICVPEFLVYGIVPCALVLGIHYAPFAYILIGGILRNMDANLEEAATILKSSRFKILRRITLPIVAPALISTVLLVFASSISSYTVPAFLNANNSFTSISIAMR
;
A
#
# COMPACT_ATOMS: atom_id res chain seq x y z
N MET A 1 12.02 11.35 44.23
CA MET A 1 11.41 10.11 43.71
C MET A 1 10.57 9.48 44.82
N LYS A 2 9.22 9.47 44.70
CA LYS A 2 8.34 8.84 45.70
C LYS A 2 8.42 7.32 45.52
N THR A 3 9.02 6.62 46.45
CA THR A 3 9.01 5.16 46.55
C THR A 3 7.57 4.69 46.73
N MET A 4 6.99 4.10 45.70
CA MET A 4 5.66 3.48 45.81
C MET A 4 5.78 2.30 46.77
N SER A 5 5.05 2.32 47.89
CA SER A 5 5.01 1.25 48.87
C SER A 5 4.55 -0.07 48.21
N PHE A 6 5.25 -1.17 48.47
CA PHE A 6 4.97 -2.51 47.95
C PHE A 6 3.51 -2.93 48.12
N SER A 7 2.88 -2.52 49.21
CA SER A 7 1.43 -2.76 49.50
C SER A 7 0.50 -2.08 48.46
N LYS A 8 0.85 -0.89 47.96
CA LYS A 8 0.05 -0.22 46.93
C LYS A 8 0.16 -0.94 45.55
N ILE A 9 1.33 -1.45 45.23
CA ILE A 9 1.55 -2.24 43.99
C ILE A 9 0.76 -3.53 44.07
N TRP A 10 0.85 -4.26 45.21
CA TRP A 10 0.15 -5.51 45.43
C TRP A 10 -1.39 -5.36 45.33
N ASN A 11 -1.95 -4.32 45.94
CA ASN A 11 -3.39 -4.07 45.88
C ASN A 11 -3.85 -3.68 44.45
N LYS A 12 -3.04 -2.91 43.69
CA LYS A 12 -3.35 -2.64 42.29
C LYS A 12 -3.33 -3.89 41.42
N THR A 13 -2.37 -4.77 41.61
CA THR A 13 -2.27 -6.03 40.88
C THR A 13 -3.46 -6.95 41.22
N LYS A 14 -3.82 -7.07 42.49
CA LYS A 14 -4.98 -7.86 42.90
C LYS A 14 -6.30 -7.34 42.33
N THR A 15 -6.47 -6.01 42.31
CA THR A 15 -7.66 -5.35 41.70
C THR A 15 -7.68 -5.52 40.20
N PHE A 16 -6.52 -5.54 39.54
CA PHE A 16 -6.38 -5.78 38.10
C PHE A 16 -6.83 -7.20 37.73
N PHE A 17 -6.36 -8.23 38.44
CA PHE A 17 -6.72 -9.63 38.21
C PHE A 17 -8.11 -10.00 38.71
N SER A 18 -8.72 -9.18 39.54
CA SER A 18 -10.11 -9.38 40.01
C SER A 18 -11.17 -9.12 38.92
N LYS A 19 -10.79 -8.41 37.84
CA LYS A 19 -11.71 -8.13 36.71
C LYS A 19 -11.46 -9.10 35.58
N PRO A 20 -12.46 -9.93 35.16
CA PRO A 20 -12.27 -10.88 34.04
C PRO A 20 -11.82 -10.20 32.73
N ALA A 21 -12.32 -9.00 32.46
CA ALA A 21 -11.93 -8.23 31.30
C ALA A 21 -10.41 -7.93 31.21
N ASN A 22 -9.76 -7.68 32.36
CA ASN A 22 -8.34 -7.43 32.41
C ASN A 22 -7.51 -8.69 32.17
N ILE A 23 -8.00 -9.85 32.59
CA ILE A 23 -7.34 -11.15 32.33
C ILE A 23 -7.41 -11.45 30.82
N ILE A 24 -8.57 -11.25 30.20
CA ILE A 24 -8.76 -11.43 28.76
C ILE A 24 -7.85 -10.47 27.99
N LEU A 25 -7.82 -9.20 28.40
CA LEU A 25 -6.95 -8.19 27.77
C LEU A 25 -5.47 -8.57 27.89
N LEU A 26 -5.02 -9.02 29.06
CA LEU A 26 -3.65 -9.47 29.28
C LEU A 26 -3.30 -10.68 28.41
N PHE A 27 -4.22 -11.66 28.34
CA PHE A 27 -4.04 -12.84 27.48
C PHE A 27 -3.87 -12.45 26.00
N PHE A 28 -4.78 -11.62 25.46
CA PHE A 28 -4.66 -11.17 24.07
C PHE A 28 -3.44 -10.29 23.84
N THR A 29 -3.05 -9.46 24.81
CA THR A 29 -1.83 -8.65 24.69
C THR A 29 -0.60 -9.54 24.61
N ILE A 30 -0.46 -10.55 25.47
CA ILE A 30 0.65 -11.51 25.43
C ILE A 30 0.64 -12.29 24.12
N LEU A 31 -0.53 -12.79 23.71
CA LEU A 31 -0.70 -13.53 22.47
C LEU A 31 -0.27 -12.70 21.25
N LEU A 32 -0.77 -11.46 21.13
CA LEU A 32 -0.41 -10.55 20.03
C LEU A 32 1.07 -10.17 20.09
N THR A 33 1.62 -9.93 21.29
CA THR A 33 3.05 -9.65 21.44
C THR A 33 3.89 -10.82 20.95
N ALA A 34 3.56 -12.04 21.34
CA ALA A 34 4.29 -13.23 20.93
C ALA A 34 4.15 -13.51 19.43
N THR A 35 2.96 -13.33 18.84
CA THR A 35 2.70 -13.64 17.43
C THR A 35 3.17 -12.55 16.47
N VAL A 36 3.29 -11.30 16.90
CA VAL A 36 3.67 -10.17 16.06
C VAL A 36 5.09 -9.71 16.33
N ILE A 37 5.42 -9.43 17.61
CA ILE A 37 6.73 -8.84 17.96
C ILE A 37 7.85 -9.85 17.81
N TYR A 38 7.65 -11.11 18.22
CA TYR A 38 8.68 -12.13 18.11
C TYR A 38 9.15 -12.37 16.66
N PRO A 39 8.25 -12.61 15.67
CA PRO A 39 8.66 -12.73 14.26
C PRO A 39 9.33 -11.46 13.71
N LEU A 40 8.87 -10.26 14.11
CA LEU A 40 9.50 -9.01 13.69
C LEU A 40 10.95 -8.89 14.23
N ILE A 41 11.16 -9.24 15.49
CA ILE A 41 12.52 -9.25 16.06
C ILE A 41 13.38 -10.29 15.33
N SER A 42 12.85 -11.49 15.09
CA SER A 42 13.56 -12.53 14.32
C SER A 42 13.96 -12.02 12.94
N LEU A 43 13.04 -11.41 12.18
CA LEU A 43 13.35 -10.83 10.87
C LEU A 43 14.46 -9.78 10.94
N VAL A 44 14.43 -8.91 11.94
CA VAL A 44 15.47 -7.89 12.11
C VAL A 44 16.82 -8.56 12.45
N LEU A 45 16.84 -9.53 13.35
CA LEU A 45 18.08 -10.25 13.70
C LEU A 45 18.61 -11.05 12.51
N ASP A 46 17.73 -11.71 11.76
CA ASP A 46 18.09 -12.48 10.57
C ASP A 46 18.69 -11.60 9.47
N SER A 47 18.26 -10.34 9.38
CA SER A 47 18.84 -9.38 8.42
C SER A 47 20.29 -8.95 8.75
N PHE A 48 20.78 -9.28 9.93
CA PHE A 48 22.16 -9.04 10.38
C PHE A 48 22.95 -10.32 10.62
N THR A 49 22.37 -11.50 10.36
CA THR A 49 23.04 -12.78 10.54
C THR A 49 23.24 -13.48 9.21
N VAL A 50 24.39 -14.08 9.00
CA VAL A 50 24.71 -14.84 7.80
C VAL A 50 23.88 -16.13 7.77
N GLN A 51 22.95 -16.24 6.82
CA GLN A 51 21.98 -17.34 6.78
C GLN A 51 22.53 -18.58 6.07
N SER A 52 23.44 -18.43 5.12
CA SER A 52 23.96 -19.55 4.33
C SER A 52 25.48 -19.52 4.19
N ILE A 53 26.06 -20.69 3.86
CA ILE A 53 27.51 -20.82 3.58
C ILE A 53 27.87 -20.09 2.26
N SER A 54 26.98 -20.08 1.29
CA SER A 54 27.17 -19.34 0.02
C SER A 54 27.28 -17.86 0.25
N GLU A 55 26.40 -17.32 1.08
CA GLU A 55 26.39 -15.90 1.49
C GLU A 55 27.65 -15.53 2.27
N ALA A 56 28.09 -16.39 3.23
CA ALA A 56 29.35 -16.19 3.94
C ALA A 56 30.55 -16.11 2.99
N ARG A 57 30.55 -16.96 1.94
CA ARG A 57 31.62 -17.00 0.96
C ARG A 57 31.65 -15.72 0.11
N GLU A 58 30.48 -15.27 -0.36
CA GLU A 58 30.34 -14.05 -1.13
C GLU A 58 30.77 -12.80 -0.33
N ILE A 59 30.35 -12.69 0.94
CA ILE A 59 30.76 -11.59 1.83
C ILE A 59 32.27 -11.58 2.04
N ASN A 60 32.85 -12.76 2.25
CA ASN A 60 34.30 -12.89 2.48
C ASN A 60 35.12 -12.53 1.24
N GLU A 61 34.63 -12.88 0.03
CA GLU A 61 35.27 -12.51 -1.23
C GLU A 61 35.22 -11.01 -1.50
N ILE A 62 34.09 -10.35 -1.23
CA ILE A 62 33.91 -8.93 -1.54
C ILE A 62 34.58 -8.03 -0.49
N TRP A 63 34.45 -8.38 0.78
CA TRP A 63 34.86 -7.51 1.90
C TRP A 63 36.14 -7.96 2.60
N GLY A 64 36.75 -9.08 2.17
CA GLY A 64 37.97 -9.63 2.79
C GLY A 64 37.79 -10.04 4.24
N THR A 65 36.57 -10.40 4.65
CA THR A 65 36.24 -10.83 6.01
C THR A 65 36.32 -12.34 6.14
N ALA A 66 36.20 -12.87 7.36
CA ALA A 66 36.22 -14.30 7.64
C ALA A 66 34.94 -14.76 8.37
N VAL A 67 33.78 -14.22 7.95
CA VAL A 67 32.48 -14.55 8.55
C VAL A 67 32.02 -15.95 8.18
N LYS A 68 31.30 -16.59 9.10
CA LYS A 68 30.72 -17.93 8.94
C LYS A 68 29.21 -17.86 9.05
N LYS A 69 28.53 -18.93 8.63
CA LYS A 69 27.09 -19.08 8.84
C LYS A 69 26.74 -18.92 10.32
N GLY A 70 25.78 -18.04 10.63
CA GLY A 70 25.35 -17.70 11.98
C GLY A 70 26.03 -16.51 12.60
N ASP A 71 27.09 -15.99 11.98
CA ASP A 71 27.80 -14.81 12.52
C ASP A 71 26.97 -13.54 12.28
N PHE A 72 27.06 -12.59 13.22
CA PHE A 72 26.47 -11.28 13.11
C PHE A 72 27.36 -10.37 12.24
N THR A 73 26.78 -9.77 11.21
CA THR A 73 27.49 -8.89 10.29
C THR A 73 26.62 -7.76 9.75
N PHE A 74 27.23 -6.62 9.51
CA PHE A 74 26.60 -5.52 8.79
C PHE A 74 26.90 -5.54 7.28
N ALA A 75 27.75 -6.44 6.80
CA ALA A 75 28.23 -6.46 5.42
C ALA A 75 27.12 -6.75 4.38
N GLN A 76 26.01 -7.36 4.79
CA GLN A 76 24.85 -7.66 3.92
C GLN A 76 24.23 -6.38 3.35
N TRP A 77 24.05 -5.35 4.18
CA TRP A 77 23.42 -4.09 3.76
C TRP A 77 24.24 -3.29 2.76
N PRO A 78 25.55 -3.03 3.00
CA PRO A 78 26.40 -2.44 1.96
C PRO A 78 26.50 -3.30 0.71
N ASN A 79 26.51 -4.62 0.82
CA ASN A 79 26.54 -5.52 -0.33
C ASN A 79 25.27 -5.37 -1.20
N LEU A 80 24.09 -5.30 -0.58
CA LEU A 80 22.84 -5.10 -1.29
C LEU A 80 22.75 -3.69 -1.92
N LEU A 81 23.21 -2.65 -1.20
CA LEU A 81 23.04 -1.25 -1.61
C LEU A 81 24.14 -0.77 -2.54
N PHE A 82 25.38 -1.20 -2.33
CA PHE A 82 26.59 -0.65 -2.94
C PHE A 82 27.59 -1.74 -3.36
N ASN A 83 27.09 -2.87 -3.88
CA ASN A 83 27.97 -3.95 -4.32
C ASN A 83 29.00 -3.43 -5.33
N ALA A 84 30.22 -3.93 -5.28
CA ALA A 84 31.30 -3.65 -6.22
C ALA A 84 30.89 -3.96 -7.68
N ASN A 85 30.02 -4.96 -7.91
CA ASN A 85 29.26 -5.13 -9.13
C ASN A 85 28.02 -4.23 -9.09
N SER A 86 28.12 -3.03 -9.63
CA SER A 86 27.03 -2.05 -9.66
C SER A 86 25.71 -2.61 -10.28
N GLU A 87 25.83 -3.59 -11.18
CA GLU A 87 24.69 -4.28 -11.79
C GLU A 87 23.88 -5.10 -10.78
N TYR A 88 24.51 -5.73 -9.79
CA TYR A 88 23.81 -6.52 -8.78
C TYR A 88 22.88 -5.65 -7.91
N SER A 89 23.44 -4.58 -7.29
CA SER A 89 22.64 -3.63 -6.48
C SER A 89 21.57 -2.94 -7.30
N LEU A 90 21.89 -2.59 -8.56
CA LEU A 90 20.94 -1.96 -9.47
C LEU A 90 19.75 -2.88 -9.76
N TYR A 91 20.01 -4.15 -10.08
CA TYR A 91 19.00 -5.11 -10.50
C TYR A 91 18.14 -5.62 -9.33
N PHE A 92 18.76 -5.94 -8.19
CA PHE A 92 18.04 -6.54 -7.06
C PHE A 92 17.43 -5.54 -6.08
N PHE A 93 17.93 -4.31 -6.02
CA PHE A 93 17.43 -3.31 -5.07
C PHE A 93 16.91 -2.04 -5.74
N TRP A 94 17.74 -1.31 -6.47
CA TRP A 94 17.38 0.02 -6.95
C TRP A 94 16.29 0.03 -8.03
N GLN A 95 16.34 -0.87 -8.99
CA GLN A 95 15.28 -0.98 -10.01
C GLN A 95 13.94 -1.41 -9.42
N PRO A 96 13.83 -2.49 -8.60
CA PRO A 96 12.59 -2.84 -7.93
C PRO A 96 12.06 -1.73 -7.04
N LEU A 97 12.92 -1.04 -6.29
CA LEU A 97 12.52 0.07 -5.44
C LEU A 97 11.92 1.22 -6.27
N TYR A 98 12.63 1.68 -7.30
CA TYR A 98 12.15 2.74 -8.18
C TYR A 98 10.81 2.39 -8.83
N LYS A 99 10.70 1.19 -9.39
CA LYS A 99 9.47 0.70 -10.03
C LYS A 99 8.31 0.60 -9.04
N SER A 100 8.56 0.14 -7.80
CA SER A 100 7.54 0.07 -6.75
C SER A 100 7.07 1.45 -6.30
N VAL A 101 8.00 2.39 -6.11
CA VAL A 101 7.67 3.78 -5.77
C VAL A 101 6.85 4.43 -6.88
N LEU A 102 7.25 4.26 -8.14
CA LEU A 102 6.51 4.80 -9.28
C LEU A 102 5.10 4.20 -9.37
N MET A 103 4.97 2.89 -9.24
CA MET A 103 3.67 2.20 -9.20
C MET A 103 2.78 2.74 -8.07
N ALA A 104 3.32 2.86 -6.86
CA ALA A 104 2.58 3.36 -5.70
C ALA A 104 2.15 4.82 -5.86
N LEU A 105 3.01 5.68 -6.42
CA LEU A 105 2.67 7.08 -6.70
C LEU A 105 1.56 7.19 -7.76
N LEU A 106 1.64 6.41 -8.84
CA LEU A 106 0.58 6.37 -9.84
C LEU A 106 -0.74 5.86 -9.25
N ALA A 107 -0.70 4.81 -8.43
CA ALA A 107 -1.88 4.30 -7.72
C ALA A 107 -2.50 5.37 -6.80
N CYS A 108 -1.68 6.15 -6.06
CA CYS A 108 -2.15 7.27 -5.26
C CYS A 108 -2.86 8.32 -6.09
N VAL A 109 -2.28 8.72 -7.23
CA VAL A 109 -2.90 9.71 -8.12
C VAL A 109 -4.28 9.21 -8.59
N ILE A 110 -4.37 7.97 -9.05
CA ILE A 110 -5.62 7.37 -9.53
C ILE A 110 -6.65 7.28 -8.40
N ALA A 111 -6.24 6.78 -7.22
CA ALA A 111 -7.13 6.63 -6.07
C ALA A 111 -7.66 7.97 -5.55
N VAL A 112 -6.79 8.96 -5.40
CA VAL A 112 -7.16 10.29 -4.88
C VAL A 112 -8.00 11.06 -5.89
N LEU A 113 -7.65 11.02 -7.18
CA LEU A 113 -8.46 11.67 -8.21
C LEU A 113 -9.83 10.99 -8.34
N GLY A 114 -9.88 9.67 -8.48
CA GLY A 114 -11.14 8.92 -8.61
C GLY A 114 -12.02 9.07 -7.38
N GLY A 115 -11.48 8.78 -6.18
CA GLY A 115 -12.20 8.88 -4.92
C GLY A 115 -12.55 10.31 -4.54
N GLY A 116 -11.62 11.25 -4.70
CA GLY A 116 -11.81 12.65 -4.35
C GLY A 116 -12.82 13.36 -5.23
N VAL A 117 -12.75 13.17 -6.55
CA VAL A 117 -13.73 13.73 -7.50
C VAL A 117 -15.13 13.20 -7.21
N LEU A 118 -15.26 11.88 -6.99
CA LEU A 118 -16.56 11.29 -6.66
C LEU A 118 -17.08 11.77 -5.30
N ALA A 119 -16.22 11.88 -4.29
CA ALA A 119 -16.59 12.43 -2.99
C ALA A 119 -17.13 13.84 -3.11
N TRP A 120 -16.46 14.69 -3.89
CA TRP A 120 -16.89 16.05 -4.14
C TRP A 120 -18.20 16.10 -4.91
N LEU A 121 -18.35 15.31 -5.98
CA LEU A 121 -19.58 15.24 -6.76
C LEU A 121 -20.79 14.80 -5.92
N ILE A 122 -20.64 13.77 -5.09
CA ILE A 122 -21.73 13.25 -4.25
C ILE A 122 -22.10 14.23 -3.15
N THR A 123 -21.15 14.98 -2.59
CA THR A 123 -21.43 15.90 -1.48
C THR A 123 -21.89 17.28 -1.94
N ARG A 124 -21.39 17.78 -3.07
CA ARG A 124 -21.59 19.16 -3.54
C ARG A 124 -22.43 19.31 -4.81
N SER A 125 -22.88 18.21 -5.42
CA SER A 125 -23.76 18.29 -6.58
C SER A 125 -25.09 17.58 -6.35
N ASN A 126 -26.10 17.87 -7.15
CA ASN A 126 -27.41 17.23 -7.12
C ASN A 126 -27.47 16.01 -8.07
N LEU A 127 -26.45 15.13 -7.99
CA LEU A 127 -26.41 13.91 -8.78
C LEU A 127 -27.64 13.03 -8.50
N PRO A 128 -28.33 12.54 -9.54
CA PRO A 128 -29.36 11.52 -9.35
C PRO A 128 -28.71 10.21 -8.87
N MET A 129 -29.46 9.40 -8.15
CA MET A 129 -29.03 8.06 -7.72
C MET A 129 -27.73 8.00 -6.89
N LYS A 130 -27.39 9.06 -6.12
CA LYS A 130 -26.16 9.15 -5.29
C LYS A 130 -25.88 7.89 -4.48
N LYS A 131 -26.92 7.28 -3.88
CA LYS A 131 -26.81 6.08 -3.04
C LYS A 131 -26.30 4.88 -3.84
N TYR A 132 -26.83 4.68 -5.04
CA TYR A 132 -26.44 3.57 -5.91
C TYR A 132 -25.02 3.75 -6.44
N ILE A 133 -24.68 4.98 -6.89
CA ILE A 133 -23.32 5.31 -7.36
C ILE A 133 -22.29 5.08 -6.24
N SER A 134 -22.58 5.52 -5.01
CA SER A 134 -21.72 5.27 -3.86
C SER A 134 -21.55 3.78 -3.56
N ALA A 135 -22.64 3.01 -3.61
CA ALA A 135 -22.60 1.58 -3.31
C ALA A 135 -21.76 0.82 -4.36
N VAL A 136 -21.96 1.11 -5.64
CA VAL A 136 -21.19 0.48 -6.74
C VAL A 136 -19.71 0.89 -6.65
N PHE A 137 -19.43 2.15 -6.33
CA PHE A 137 -18.05 2.64 -6.24
C PHE A 137 -17.26 2.03 -5.07
N ILE A 138 -17.94 1.65 -3.98
CA ILE A 138 -17.29 1.00 -2.81
C ILE A 138 -16.94 -0.47 -3.09
N PHE A 139 -17.61 -1.09 -4.05
CA PHE A 139 -17.47 -2.52 -4.32
C PHE A 139 -16.04 -3.00 -4.59
N PRO A 140 -15.17 -2.31 -5.38
CA PRO A 140 -13.79 -2.72 -5.60
C PRO A 140 -12.95 -2.82 -4.32
N TYR A 141 -13.25 -2.04 -3.28
CA TYR A 141 -12.52 -2.10 -2.01
C TYR A 141 -12.87 -3.33 -1.16
N ILE A 142 -14.08 -3.86 -1.32
CA ILE A 142 -14.53 -5.07 -0.64
C ILE A 142 -13.89 -6.31 -1.28
N MET A 143 -13.59 -6.26 -2.57
CA MET A 143 -12.96 -7.37 -3.29
C MET A 143 -11.47 -7.47 -2.92
N PRO A 144 -10.90 -8.68 -2.81
CA PRO A 144 -9.45 -8.84 -2.71
C PRO A 144 -8.74 -8.26 -3.94
N SER A 145 -7.64 -7.52 -3.75
CA SER A 145 -6.92 -6.87 -4.85
C SER A 145 -6.42 -7.85 -5.93
N TRP A 146 -6.06 -9.08 -5.54
CA TRP A 146 -5.65 -10.12 -6.49
C TRP A 146 -6.79 -10.54 -7.43
N SER A 147 -8.04 -10.54 -6.98
CA SER A 147 -9.17 -10.90 -7.85
C SER A 147 -9.42 -9.83 -8.93
N ILE A 148 -9.19 -8.54 -8.60
CA ILE A 148 -9.25 -7.46 -9.58
C ILE A 148 -8.09 -7.60 -10.59
N ALA A 149 -6.90 -7.97 -10.13
CA ALA A 149 -5.75 -8.22 -11.00
C ALA A 149 -6.01 -9.39 -11.96
N MET A 150 -6.54 -10.51 -11.47
CA MET A 150 -6.93 -11.66 -12.30
C MET A 150 -8.03 -11.29 -13.31
N PHE A 151 -9.02 -10.50 -12.88
CA PHE A 151 -10.05 -10.02 -13.80
C PHE A 151 -9.42 -9.14 -14.89
N TRP A 152 -8.55 -8.19 -14.51
CA TRP A 152 -7.84 -7.32 -15.43
C TRP A 152 -7.07 -8.12 -16.49
N GLU A 153 -6.25 -9.06 -16.04
CA GLU A 153 -5.48 -9.95 -16.93
C GLU A 153 -6.39 -10.73 -17.89
N ASN A 154 -7.39 -11.45 -17.36
CA ASN A 154 -8.30 -12.24 -18.18
C ASN A 154 -9.16 -11.42 -19.13
N PHE A 155 -9.45 -10.17 -18.79
CA PHE A 155 -10.23 -9.28 -19.64
C PHE A 155 -9.39 -8.72 -20.80
N PHE A 156 -8.15 -8.29 -20.53
CA PHE A 156 -7.32 -7.57 -21.51
C PHE A 156 -6.24 -8.42 -22.19
N LYS A 157 -5.93 -9.63 -21.71
CA LYS A 157 -4.96 -10.51 -22.38
C LYS A 157 -5.35 -10.75 -23.84
N ASN A 158 -4.38 -10.96 -24.71
CA ASN A 158 -4.63 -11.18 -26.12
C ASN A 158 -3.48 -11.97 -26.78
N THR A 159 -3.76 -12.53 -27.95
CA THR A 159 -2.82 -13.39 -28.70
C THR A 159 -1.60 -12.66 -29.25
N ASN A 160 -1.60 -11.34 -29.29
CA ASN A 160 -0.46 -10.55 -29.77
C ASN A 160 0.63 -10.35 -28.69
N ILE A 161 0.33 -10.73 -27.45
CA ILE A 161 1.26 -10.66 -26.34
C ILE A 161 1.87 -12.05 -26.12
N ALA A 162 3.19 -12.20 -26.34
CA ALA A 162 3.88 -13.48 -26.25
C ALA A 162 3.76 -14.15 -24.86
N ALA A 163 3.67 -13.36 -23.80
CA ALA A 163 3.48 -13.82 -22.42
C ALA A 163 2.05 -14.24 -22.10
N SER A 164 1.09 -13.96 -22.98
CA SER A 164 -0.32 -14.19 -22.73
C SER A 164 -0.75 -15.57 -23.27
N ASN A 165 -1.23 -16.41 -22.39
CA ASN A 165 -1.80 -17.71 -22.77
C ASN A 165 -3.28 -17.53 -23.17
N GLY A 166 -3.55 -17.37 -24.46
CA GLY A 166 -4.90 -17.38 -25.04
C GLY A 166 -5.56 -16.02 -25.26
N THR A 167 -6.82 -16.05 -25.65
CA THR A 167 -7.65 -14.87 -25.94
C THR A 167 -8.34 -14.36 -24.67
N GLY A 168 -8.27 -13.05 -24.42
CA GLY A 168 -9.04 -12.41 -23.36
C GLY A 168 -10.46 -12.09 -23.77
N ILE A 169 -11.28 -11.70 -22.80
CA ILE A 169 -12.70 -11.40 -23.00
C ILE A 169 -12.88 -10.25 -24.00
N LEU A 170 -12.08 -9.19 -23.92
CA LEU A 170 -12.18 -8.04 -24.83
C LEU A 170 -11.88 -8.48 -26.27
N GLN A 171 -10.81 -9.24 -26.50
CA GLN A 171 -10.47 -9.73 -27.84
C GLN A 171 -11.53 -10.70 -28.37
N ALA A 172 -12.06 -11.60 -27.53
CA ALA A 172 -13.08 -12.55 -27.93
C ALA A 172 -14.40 -11.88 -28.36
N LEU A 173 -14.78 -10.77 -27.71
CA LEU A 173 -16.03 -10.04 -27.97
C LEU A 173 -15.91 -9.02 -29.11
N THR A 174 -14.78 -8.32 -29.20
CA THR A 174 -14.63 -7.16 -30.08
C THR A 174 -13.55 -7.30 -31.15
N GLY A 175 -12.68 -8.32 -31.03
CA GLY A 175 -11.48 -8.46 -31.86
C GLY A 175 -10.36 -7.44 -31.53
N ILE A 176 -10.56 -6.54 -30.54
CA ILE A 176 -9.59 -5.51 -30.20
C ILE A 176 -8.45 -6.10 -29.35
N CYS A 177 -7.22 -5.90 -29.80
CA CYS A 177 -6.01 -6.24 -29.06
C CYS A 177 -5.41 -4.99 -28.44
N VAL A 178 -5.31 -4.97 -27.12
CA VAL A 178 -4.64 -3.86 -26.41
C VAL A 178 -3.12 -4.09 -26.36
N PRO A 179 -2.30 -3.05 -26.32
CA PRO A 179 -0.85 -3.18 -26.22
C PRO A 179 -0.43 -3.78 -24.86
N GLU A 180 0.71 -4.47 -24.84
CA GLU A 180 1.22 -5.22 -23.67
C GLU A 180 1.34 -4.36 -22.41
N PHE A 181 1.79 -3.09 -22.53
CA PHE A 181 1.97 -2.20 -21.38
C PHE A 181 0.67 -1.85 -20.62
N LEU A 182 -0.50 -2.09 -21.21
CA LEU A 182 -1.81 -1.95 -20.55
C LEU A 182 -2.27 -3.26 -19.88
N VAL A 183 -1.68 -4.40 -20.25
CA VAL A 183 -2.04 -5.70 -19.69
C VAL A 183 -1.10 -6.08 -18.57
N TYR A 184 0.20 -5.88 -18.77
CA TYR A 184 1.27 -6.26 -17.85
C TYR A 184 2.19 -5.10 -17.52
N GLY A 185 2.76 -5.10 -16.31
CA GLY A 185 3.76 -4.14 -15.87
C GLY A 185 3.23 -3.09 -14.89
N ILE A 186 3.94 -1.96 -14.81
CA ILE A 186 3.68 -0.90 -13.82
C ILE A 186 2.30 -0.25 -13.99
N VAL A 187 1.91 0.02 -15.24
CA VAL A 187 0.66 0.74 -15.55
C VAL A 187 -0.57 -0.03 -15.07
N PRO A 188 -0.80 -1.29 -15.46
CA PRO A 188 -1.96 -2.04 -14.99
C PRO A 188 -1.91 -2.29 -13.48
N CYS A 189 -0.72 -2.52 -12.88
CA CYS A 189 -0.60 -2.63 -11.43
C CYS A 189 -1.08 -1.35 -10.74
N ALA A 190 -0.66 -0.18 -11.21
CA ALA A 190 -1.08 1.10 -10.67
C ALA A 190 -2.58 1.37 -10.88
N LEU A 191 -3.14 0.98 -12.04
CA LEU A 191 -4.58 1.10 -12.31
C LEU A 191 -5.40 0.20 -11.39
N VAL A 192 -5.04 -1.07 -11.27
CA VAL A 192 -5.73 -2.03 -10.40
C VAL A 192 -5.68 -1.59 -8.93
N LEU A 193 -4.51 -1.21 -8.41
CA LEU A 193 -4.36 -0.72 -7.05
C LEU A 193 -5.09 0.62 -6.85
N GLY A 194 -4.99 1.52 -7.82
CA GLY A 194 -5.67 2.81 -7.78
C GLY A 194 -7.20 2.66 -7.74
N ILE A 195 -7.77 1.78 -8.56
CA ILE A 195 -9.21 1.46 -8.57
C ILE A 195 -9.61 0.78 -7.25
N HIS A 196 -8.78 -0.14 -6.74
CA HIS A 196 -9.03 -0.84 -5.48
C HIS A 196 -9.07 0.13 -4.29
N TYR A 197 -8.17 1.13 -4.24
CA TYR A 197 -8.10 2.09 -3.14
C TYR A 197 -8.90 3.38 -3.36
N ALA A 198 -9.43 3.63 -4.56
CA ALA A 198 -10.27 4.82 -4.81
C ALA A 198 -11.49 4.95 -3.88
N PRO A 199 -12.21 3.85 -3.51
CA PRO A 199 -13.30 3.93 -2.55
C PRO A 199 -12.83 4.34 -1.15
N PHE A 200 -11.63 3.95 -0.74
CA PHE A 200 -11.05 4.37 0.52
C PHE A 200 -10.80 5.89 0.55
N ALA A 201 -10.23 6.43 -0.53
CA ALA A 201 -10.09 7.87 -0.73
C ALA A 201 -11.45 8.59 -0.70
N TYR A 202 -12.46 8.01 -1.36
CA TYR A 202 -13.84 8.52 -1.35
C TYR A 202 -14.44 8.61 0.06
N ILE A 203 -14.24 7.58 0.89
CA ILE A 203 -14.77 7.55 2.25
C ILE A 203 -14.10 8.60 3.13
N LEU A 204 -12.77 8.71 3.11
CA LEU A 204 -12.02 9.65 3.94
C LEU A 204 -12.28 11.11 3.55
N ILE A 205 -12.15 11.42 2.26
CA ILE A 205 -12.35 12.77 1.74
C ILE A 205 -13.83 13.16 1.88
N GLY A 206 -14.74 12.26 1.53
CA GLY A 206 -16.18 12.47 1.64
C GLY A 206 -16.64 12.66 3.08
N GLY A 207 -16.00 12.00 4.05
CA GLY A 207 -16.27 12.20 5.46
C GLY A 207 -16.02 13.63 5.91
N ILE A 208 -14.88 14.22 5.53
CA ILE A 208 -14.58 15.64 5.84
C ILE A 208 -15.51 16.58 5.07
N LEU A 209 -15.74 16.34 3.78
CA LEU A 209 -16.62 17.19 2.98
C LEU A 209 -18.06 17.25 3.51
N ARG A 210 -18.58 16.15 4.07
CA ARG A 210 -19.92 16.11 4.68
C ARG A 210 -19.98 16.88 6.00
N ASN A 211 -18.91 16.89 6.78
CA ASN A 211 -18.83 17.59 8.06
C ASN A 211 -18.40 19.06 7.93
N MET A 212 -17.96 19.48 6.74
CA MET A 212 -17.57 20.86 6.47
C MET A 212 -18.83 21.74 6.34
N ASP A 213 -18.83 22.90 7.01
CA ASP A 213 -19.91 23.87 6.92
C ASP A 213 -20.05 24.40 5.48
N ALA A 214 -21.19 24.14 4.86
CA ALA A 214 -21.51 24.59 3.50
C ALA A 214 -21.59 26.13 3.41
N ASN A 215 -21.89 26.81 4.50
CA ASN A 215 -22.02 28.27 4.56
C ASN A 215 -20.72 28.99 4.12
N LEU A 216 -19.54 28.35 4.33
CA LEU A 216 -18.26 28.90 3.88
C LEU A 216 -18.19 29.01 2.34
N GLU A 217 -18.68 27.99 1.64
CA GLU A 217 -18.70 27.96 0.17
C GLU A 217 -19.82 28.88 -0.38
N GLU A 218 -20.98 28.93 0.29
CA GLU A 218 -22.11 29.79 -0.07
C GLU A 218 -21.75 31.28 0.10
N ALA A 219 -21.12 31.67 1.21
CA ALA A 219 -20.65 33.05 1.43
C ALA A 219 -19.66 33.48 0.33
N ALA A 220 -18.73 32.59 -0.06
CA ALA A 220 -17.81 32.86 -1.15
C ALA A 220 -18.52 32.99 -2.52
N THR A 221 -19.61 32.26 -2.72
CA THR A 221 -20.43 32.33 -3.93
C THR A 221 -21.20 33.65 -3.99
N ILE A 222 -21.75 34.14 -2.86
CA ILE A 222 -22.39 35.44 -2.74
C ILE A 222 -21.40 36.57 -3.09
N LEU A 223 -20.13 36.43 -2.69
CA LEU A 223 -19.03 37.34 -3.04
C LEU A 223 -18.53 37.17 -4.50
N LYS A 224 -19.31 36.50 -5.38
CA LYS A 224 -19.00 36.27 -6.80
C LYS A 224 -17.66 35.57 -7.06
N SER A 225 -17.16 34.78 -6.13
CA SER A 225 -15.97 33.96 -6.35
C SER A 225 -16.28 32.81 -7.29
N SER A 226 -15.37 32.52 -8.24
CA SER A 226 -15.53 31.37 -9.15
C SER A 226 -15.43 30.03 -8.40
N ARG A 227 -16.12 29.00 -8.87
CA ARG A 227 -16.14 27.65 -8.26
C ARG A 227 -14.73 27.07 -8.09
N PHE A 228 -13.85 27.29 -9.07
CA PHE A 228 -12.45 26.85 -8.99
C PHE A 228 -11.66 27.57 -7.88
N LYS A 229 -11.92 28.87 -7.68
CA LYS A 229 -11.31 29.65 -6.61
C LYS A 229 -11.79 29.18 -5.23
N ILE A 230 -13.07 28.86 -5.09
CA ILE A 230 -13.66 28.28 -3.88
C ILE A 230 -13.01 26.92 -3.59
N LEU A 231 -12.97 26.02 -4.58
CA LEU A 231 -12.33 24.71 -4.46
C LEU A 231 -10.88 24.84 -3.95
N ARG A 232 -10.07 25.70 -4.59
CA ARG A 232 -8.64 25.81 -4.28
C ARG A 232 -8.35 26.55 -2.97
N ARG A 233 -9.15 27.56 -2.59
CA ARG A 233 -8.84 28.41 -1.43
C ARG A 233 -9.62 28.05 -0.16
N ILE A 234 -10.73 27.34 -0.28
CA ILE A 234 -11.59 26.99 0.85
C ILE A 234 -11.65 25.48 1.00
N THR A 235 -12.19 24.77 0.00
CA THR A 235 -12.45 23.33 0.11
C THR A 235 -11.15 22.52 0.23
N LEU A 236 -10.18 22.75 -0.66
CA LEU A 236 -8.93 21.96 -0.71
C LEU A 236 -8.09 22.10 0.58
N PRO A 237 -7.87 23.29 1.17
CA PRO A 237 -7.15 23.41 2.44
C PRO A 237 -7.85 22.71 3.62
N ILE A 238 -9.18 22.72 3.66
CA ILE A 238 -9.95 22.06 4.73
C ILE A 238 -9.86 20.52 4.58
N VAL A 239 -9.85 20.03 3.36
CA VAL A 239 -9.75 18.60 3.04
C VAL A 239 -8.29 18.10 3.05
N ALA A 240 -7.30 18.99 3.05
CA ALA A 240 -5.88 18.64 2.96
C ALA A 240 -5.41 17.57 3.98
N PRO A 241 -5.82 17.59 5.26
CA PRO A 241 -5.45 16.52 6.20
C PRO A 241 -5.94 15.14 5.76
N ALA A 242 -7.17 15.04 5.21
CA ALA A 242 -7.67 13.77 4.67
C ALA A 242 -6.93 13.36 3.41
N LEU A 243 -6.59 14.31 2.54
CA LEU A 243 -5.81 14.03 1.33
C LEU A 243 -4.44 13.46 1.69
N ILE A 244 -3.73 14.09 2.63
CA ILE A 244 -2.40 13.63 3.08
C ILE A 244 -2.51 12.24 3.70
N SER A 245 -3.47 12.02 4.59
CA SER A 245 -3.70 10.71 5.22
C SER A 245 -4.02 9.63 4.18
N THR A 246 -4.86 9.97 3.19
CA THR A 246 -5.21 9.06 2.10
C THR A 246 -3.99 8.70 1.26
N VAL A 247 -3.19 9.69 0.85
CA VAL A 247 -1.97 9.47 0.07
C VAL A 247 -1.00 8.57 0.83
N LEU A 248 -0.74 8.84 2.12
CA LEU A 248 0.17 8.02 2.94
C LEU A 248 -0.30 6.58 3.06
N LEU A 249 -1.59 6.36 3.33
CA LEU A 249 -2.14 5.01 3.47
C LEU A 249 -2.18 4.26 2.15
N VAL A 250 -2.61 4.89 1.06
CA VAL A 250 -2.62 4.27 -0.27
C VAL A 250 -1.20 3.97 -0.74
N PHE A 251 -0.26 4.88 -0.52
CA PHE A 251 1.14 4.68 -0.86
C PHE A 251 1.73 3.49 -0.10
N ALA A 252 1.60 3.46 1.22
CA ALA A 252 2.11 2.37 2.05
C ALA A 252 1.49 1.01 1.66
N SER A 253 0.17 0.98 1.43
CA SER A 253 -0.53 -0.24 1.02
C SER A 253 -0.16 -0.70 -0.39
N SER A 254 0.06 0.24 -1.31
CA SER A 254 0.44 -0.08 -2.70
C SER A 254 1.88 -0.56 -2.81
N ILE A 255 2.83 0.05 -2.10
CA ILE A 255 4.24 -0.35 -2.14
C ILE A 255 4.46 -1.73 -1.48
N SER A 256 3.66 -2.06 -0.47
CA SER A 256 3.70 -3.36 0.20
C SER A 256 2.90 -4.46 -0.53
N SER A 257 2.19 -4.11 -1.60
CA SER A 257 1.40 -5.08 -2.36
C SER A 257 2.31 -6.06 -3.11
N TYR A 258 2.19 -7.34 -2.77
CA TYR A 258 2.86 -8.43 -3.47
C TYR A 258 1.96 -9.04 -4.55
N THR A 259 0.68 -9.24 -4.24
CA THR A 259 -0.22 -10.06 -5.06
C THR A 259 -0.52 -9.47 -6.43
N VAL A 260 -0.80 -8.15 -6.50
CA VAL A 260 -1.13 -7.51 -7.78
C VAL A 260 0.07 -7.51 -8.74
N PRO A 261 1.28 -7.09 -8.33
CA PRO A 261 2.45 -7.23 -9.17
C PRO A 261 2.78 -8.69 -9.54
N ALA A 262 2.51 -9.66 -8.67
CA ALA A 262 2.77 -11.07 -8.96
C ALA A 262 1.89 -11.61 -10.09
N PHE A 263 0.63 -11.17 -10.20
CA PHE A 263 -0.27 -11.56 -11.29
C PHE A 263 -0.01 -10.78 -12.58
N LEU A 264 0.34 -9.51 -12.49
CA LEU A 264 0.50 -8.63 -13.65
C LEU A 264 1.96 -8.46 -14.11
N ASN A 265 2.86 -9.35 -13.66
CA ASN A 265 4.26 -9.39 -14.05
C ASN A 265 4.55 -10.55 -15.02
N ALA A 266 4.00 -10.48 -16.22
CA ALA A 266 4.37 -11.43 -17.25
C ALA A 266 5.80 -11.18 -17.74
N ASN A 267 6.54 -12.23 -18.04
CA ASN A 267 7.90 -12.21 -18.60
C ASN A 267 8.97 -11.49 -17.76
N ASN A 268 8.78 -11.35 -16.43
CA ASN A 268 9.71 -10.62 -15.55
C ASN A 268 10.00 -9.17 -16.01
N SER A 269 9.12 -8.57 -16.81
CA SER A 269 9.26 -7.20 -17.31
C SER A 269 9.22 -6.16 -16.22
N PHE A 270 8.60 -6.51 -15.09
CA PHE A 270 8.44 -5.64 -13.93
C PHE A 270 8.67 -6.43 -12.64
N THR A 271 9.72 -6.09 -11.90
CA THR A 271 9.96 -6.63 -10.56
C THR A 271 9.68 -5.54 -9.53
N SER A 272 8.70 -5.75 -8.65
CA SER A 272 8.49 -4.88 -7.49
C SER A 272 9.42 -5.29 -6.35
N ILE A 273 9.64 -4.38 -5.39
CA ILE A 273 10.48 -4.67 -4.23
C ILE A 273 9.93 -5.86 -3.41
N SER A 274 8.61 -5.98 -3.31
CA SER A 274 7.94 -7.08 -2.63
C SER A 274 8.11 -8.43 -3.34
N ILE A 275 8.39 -8.44 -4.66
CA ILE A 275 8.73 -9.64 -5.44
C ILE A 275 10.22 -9.92 -5.35
N ALA A 276 11.08 -8.89 -5.41
CA ALA A 276 12.53 -9.03 -5.36
C ALA A 276 13.03 -9.60 -4.02
N MET A 277 12.29 -9.37 -2.94
CA MET A 277 12.62 -9.87 -1.59
C MET A 277 12.18 -11.33 -1.33
N ARG A 278 11.64 -12.03 -2.31
CA ARG A 278 11.26 -13.43 -2.21
C ARG A 278 12.39 -14.36 -2.66
#